data_582505f80fefe0ce53d67f586090fd63
#
_entry.id   582505f80fefe0ce53d67f586090fd63
#
_cell.length_a   1.000
_cell.length_b   1.000
_cell.length_c   1.000
_cell.angle_alpha   90.00
_cell.angle_beta   90.00
_cell.angle_gamma   90.00
#
_symmetry.space_group_name_H-M   'P 1'
#
loop_
_entity.id
_entity.type
_entity.pdbx_description
1 polymer ?
#
loop_
_entity_poly.entity_id
_entity_poly.type
_entity_poly.pdbx_seq_one_letter_code
_entity_poly.pdbx_strand_id
1 'polypeptide(L)'
;MQCRECHAELPQGAHRCPQCGRPVLHEKIWNNKRLRALLIGITIVLIAVGAGFAVVASQDAAVNSRVKDAICSFQFDTAETLRGDVKLFPAGDNSLRTEIIRTGRLYQAGQYTQALMYLDDLHETYTDADLATYSGVLDTIEAKSLPQIYAAAAEAYSAQDYQTALADYTVLAARNYSDSDKRLFLTNAHLCDSLGQLALASGMTNAQAAQKLMELIGFSDTNQVIMRDDSYAQAFLTGSWSSDAGELTVADDGTATCSLPGLSEKECSLRDGAIYAGTGEDAVAFYRFSVLSDRMMIADAVGDGRAYTMFRQ
;
A
#
# COMPACT_ATOMS: atom_id res chain seq x y z
N MET A 1 -13.75 -70.90 -35.27
CA MET A 1 -12.89 -70.05 -34.41
C MET A 1 -12.74 -70.77 -33.09
N GLN A 2 -11.51 -70.86 -32.52
CA GLN A 2 -11.35 -71.51 -31.20
C GLN A 2 -11.10 -70.48 -30.12
N CYS A 3 -11.61 -70.75 -28.94
CA CYS A 3 -11.39 -69.92 -27.76
C CYS A 3 -9.92 -69.98 -27.35
N ARG A 4 -9.28 -68.84 -27.17
CA ARG A 4 -7.83 -68.78 -26.79
C ARG A 4 -7.53 -69.34 -25.38
N GLU A 5 -8.55 -69.48 -24.55
CA GLU A 5 -8.37 -69.85 -23.15
C GLU A 5 -8.69 -71.37 -22.93
N CYS A 6 -9.77 -71.87 -23.55
CA CYS A 6 -10.20 -73.22 -23.33
C CYS A 6 -10.21 -74.06 -24.61
N HIS A 7 -9.74 -73.52 -25.74
CA HIS A 7 -9.65 -74.14 -27.05
C HIS A 7 -10.96 -74.70 -27.61
N ALA A 8 -12.13 -74.42 -27.02
CA ALA A 8 -13.45 -74.84 -27.51
C ALA A 8 -13.77 -74.10 -28.80
N GLU A 9 -14.52 -74.80 -29.73
CA GLU A 9 -15.00 -74.16 -30.94
C GLU A 9 -16.08 -73.11 -30.63
N LEU A 10 -15.90 -71.96 -31.21
CA LEU A 10 -16.76 -70.81 -31.03
C LEU A 10 -17.69 -70.64 -32.21
N PRO A 11 -19.04 -70.53 -31.99
CA PRO A 11 -19.96 -70.21 -33.03
C PRO A 11 -19.66 -68.85 -33.67
N GLN A 12 -20.01 -68.68 -34.98
CA GLN A 12 -19.80 -67.40 -35.66
C GLN A 12 -20.59 -66.27 -34.95
N GLY A 13 -19.90 -65.21 -34.56
CA GLY A 13 -20.54 -64.07 -33.90
C GLY A 13 -20.65 -64.15 -32.37
N ALA A 14 -20.12 -65.16 -31.71
CA ALA A 14 -20.18 -65.32 -30.27
C ALA A 14 -19.34 -64.20 -29.58
N HIS A 15 -19.96 -63.36 -28.73
CA HIS A 15 -19.30 -62.35 -27.92
C HIS A 15 -18.69 -62.94 -26.64
N ARG A 16 -19.13 -64.15 -26.24
CA ARG A 16 -18.57 -64.88 -25.09
C ARG A 16 -18.44 -66.36 -25.44
N CYS A 17 -17.40 -66.97 -24.91
CA CYS A 17 -17.23 -68.42 -25.07
C CYS A 17 -18.33 -69.16 -24.29
N PRO A 18 -19.13 -70.08 -24.95
CA PRO A 18 -20.21 -70.78 -24.24
C PRO A 18 -19.67 -71.77 -23.20
N GLN A 19 -18.41 -72.17 -23.26
CA GLN A 19 -17.84 -73.18 -22.38
C GLN A 19 -17.08 -72.56 -21.16
N CYS A 20 -16.37 -71.44 -21.32
CA CYS A 20 -15.63 -70.82 -20.22
C CYS A 20 -16.14 -69.43 -19.85
N GLY A 21 -17.18 -68.90 -20.54
CA GLY A 21 -17.79 -67.59 -20.22
C GLY A 21 -16.94 -66.36 -20.54
N ARG A 22 -15.69 -66.53 -20.98
CA ARG A 22 -14.79 -65.38 -21.24
C ARG A 22 -15.21 -64.65 -22.53
N PRO A 23 -14.98 -63.28 -22.55
CA PRO A 23 -15.31 -62.50 -23.75
C PRO A 23 -14.40 -62.92 -24.93
N VAL A 24 -14.98 -63.08 -26.10
CA VAL A 24 -14.28 -63.32 -27.35
C VAL A 24 -13.92 -61.99 -27.98
N LEU A 25 -12.66 -61.65 -27.89
CA LEU A 25 -12.15 -60.45 -28.54
C LEU A 25 -12.09 -60.65 -30.04
N HIS A 26 -13.05 -60.08 -30.75
CA HIS A 26 -13.03 -60.07 -32.19
C HIS A 26 -11.91 -59.24 -32.74
N GLU A 27 -10.84 -59.80 -33.29
CA GLU A 27 -9.68 -59.12 -33.90
C GLU A 27 -10.05 -58.28 -35.15
N LYS A 28 -11.37 -58.07 -35.43
CA LYS A 28 -11.83 -57.31 -36.60
C LYS A 28 -11.35 -55.85 -36.68
N ILE A 29 -11.07 -55.22 -35.53
CA ILE A 29 -10.62 -53.82 -35.48
C ILE A 29 -9.21 -53.68 -36.05
N TRP A 30 -8.30 -54.61 -35.73
CA TRP A 30 -6.91 -54.57 -36.16
C TRP A 30 -6.66 -55.01 -37.61
N ASN A 31 -7.59 -55.73 -38.26
CA ASN A 31 -7.43 -56.18 -39.64
C ASN A 31 -7.97 -55.19 -40.68
N ASN A 32 -8.62 -54.11 -40.26
CA ASN A 32 -9.09 -53.11 -41.20
C ASN A 32 -7.91 -52.14 -41.54
N LYS A 33 -7.29 -52.35 -42.74
CA LYS A 33 -6.17 -51.51 -43.21
C LYS A 33 -6.49 -50.04 -43.20
N ARG A 34 -7.73 -49.63 -43.46
CA ARG A 34 -8.17 -48.24 -43.47
C ARG A 34 -8.22 -47.68 -42.03
N LEU A 35 -8.71 -48.43 -41.05
CA LEU A 35 -8.77 -48.01 -39.67
C LEU A 35 -7.35 -47.90 -39.05
N ARG A 36 -6.46 -48.83 -39.36
CA ARG A 36 -5.02 -48.73 -38.97
C ARG A 36 -4.36 -47.48 -39.55
N ALA A 37 -4.55 -47.24 -40.86
CA ALA A 37 -3.98 -46.05 -41.50
C ALA A 37 -4.53 -44.76 -40.87
N LEU A 38 -5.80 -44.70 -40.51
CA LEU A 38 -6.42 -43.55 -39.83
C LEU A 38 -5.85 -43.36 -38.42
N LEU A 39 -5.71 -44.43 -37.63
CA LEU A 39 -5.11 -44.37 -36.28
C LEU A 39 -3.66 -43.94 -36.33
N ILE A 40 -2.86 -44.47 -37.27
CA ILE A 40 -1.47 -44.05 -37.48
C ILE A 40 -1.43 -42.58 -37.89
N GLY A 41 -2.29 -42.13 -38.79
CA GLY A 41 -2.39 -40.72 -39.18
C GLY A 41 -2.73 -39.81 -38.01
N ILE A 42 -3.74 -40.16 -37.20
CA ILE A 42 -4.07 -39.41 -35.98
C ILE A 42 -2.86 -39.34 -35.01
N THR A 43 -2.18 -40.46 -34.80
CA THR A 43 -1.03 -40.53 -33.91
C THR A 43 0.12 -39.61 -34.40
N ILE A 44 0.40 -39.60 -35.71
CA ILE A 44 1.41 -38.74 -36.32
C ILE A 44 1.04 -37.26 -36.13
N VAL A 45 -0.24 -36.89 -36.35
CA VAL A 45 -0.71 -35.51 -36.14
C VAL A 45 -0.59 -35.12 -34.69
N LEU A 46 -0.97 -35.98 -33.74
CA LEU A 46 -0.85 -35.70 -32.30
C LEU A 46 0.62 -35.52 -31.88
N ILE A 47 1.52 -36.35 -32.41
CA ILE A 47 2.99 -36.20 -32.16
C ILE A 47 3.49 -34.88 -32.74
N ALA A 48 3.11 -34.53 -33.97
CA ALA A 48 3.53 -33.28 -34.60
C ALA A 48 3.00 -32.06 -33.86
N VAL A 49 1.75 -32.07 -33.42
CA VAL A 49 1.16 -31.03 -32.59
C VAL A 49 1.88 -30.94 -31.23
N GLY A 50 2.09 -32.07 -30.57
CA GLY A 50 2.81 -32.15 -29.30
C GLY A 50 4.27 -31.61 -29.43
N ALA A 51 4.98 -31.96 -30.51
CA ALA A 51 6.31 -31.43 -30.78
C ALA A 51 6.28 -29.91 -31.04
N GLY A 52 5.28 -29.42 -31.77
CA GLY A 52 5.07 -27.98 -31.98
C GLY A 52 4.85 -27.21 -30.66
N PHE A 53 3.98 -27.75 -29.78
CA PHE A 53 3.77 -27.17 -28.44
C PHE A 53 5.05 -27.18 -27.59
N ALA A 54 5.83 -28.27 -27.63
CA ALA A 54 7.08 -28.36 -26.88
C ALA A 54 8.11 -27.32 -27.35
N VAL A 55 8.21 -27.06 -28.65
CA VAL A 55 9.09 -26.02 -29.20
C VAL A 55 8.64 -24.63 -28.73
N VAL A 56 7.34 -24.32 -28.85
CA VAL A 56 6.82 -23.02 -28.38
C VAL A 56 7.02 -22.86 -26.86
N ALA A 57 6.75 -23.89 -26.08
CA ALA A 57 6.97 -23.86 -24.63
C ALA A 57 8.44 -23.60 -24.27
N SER A 58 9.39 -24.21 -24.99
CA SER A 58 10.82 -23.97 -24.76
C SER A 58 11.25 -22.54 -25.15
N GLN A 59 10.68 -21.99 -26.22
CA GLN A 59 10.93 -20.61 -26.64
C GLN A 59 10.35 -19.63 -25.61
N ASP A 60 9.09 -19.84 -25.19
CA ASP A 60 8.45 -18.99 -24.19
C ASP A 60 9.19 -19.06 -22.84
N ALA A 61 9.70 -20.23 -22.43
CA ALA A 61 10.52 -20.38 -21.23
C ALA A 61 11.82 -19.56 -21.31
N ALA A 62 12.50 -19.58 -22.48
CA ALA A 62 13.70 -18.80 -22.71
C ALA A 62 13.40 -17.29 -22.68
N VAL A 63 12.29 -16.85 -23.28
CA VAL A 63 11.86 -15.44 -23.24
C VAL A 63 11.50 -15.03 -21.80
N ASN A 64 10.76 -15.87 -21.08
CA ASN A 64 10.40 -15.62 -19.67
C ASN A 64 11.64 -15.47 -18.77
N SER A 65 12.71 -16.25 -19.00
CA SER A 65 13.99 -16.08 -18.30
C SER A 65 14.61 -14.72 -18.60
N ARG A 66 14.65 -14.32 -19.87
CA ARG A 66 15.19 -13.02 -20.29
C ARG A 66 14.38 -11.84 -19.74
N VAL A 67 13.07 -11.96 -19.63
CA VAL A 67 12.20 -10.96 -18.95
C VAL A 67 12.64 -10.79 -17.50
N LYS A 68 12.80 -11.90 -16.77
CA LYS A 68 13.31 -11.88 -15.39
C LYS A 68 14.66 -11.20 -15.29
N ASP A 69 15.60 -11.58 -16.14
CA ASP A 69 16.96 -11.02 -16.14
C ASP A 69 16.96 -9.52 -16.46
N ALA A 70 16.11 -9.08 -17.37
CA ALA A 70 15.93 -7.66 -17.70
C ALA A 70 15.36 -6.86 -16.51
N ILE A 71 14.36 -7.40 -15.80
CA ILE A 71 13.83 -6.79 -14.57
C ILE A 71 14.95 -6.66 -13.54
N CYS A 72 15.66 -7.76 -13.25
CA CYS A 72 16.75 -7.77 -12.27
C CYS A 72 17.92 -6.84 -12.65
N SER A 73 18.04 -6.48 -13.92
CA SER A 73 19.05 -5.55 -14.44
C SER A 73 18.54 -4.12 -14.62
N PHE A 74 17.39 -3.78 -14.09
CA PHE A 74 16.75 -2.45 -14.26
C PHE A 74 16.47 -2.04 -15.71
N GLN A 75 16.26 -3.02 -16.61
CA GLN A 75 15.94 -2.79 -18.01
C GLN A 75 14.43 -2.95 -18.25
N PHE A 76 13.61 -2.11 -17.64
CA PHE A 76 12.15 -2.28 -17.58
C PHE A 76 11.49 -2.16 -18.96
N ASP A 77 11.94 -1.27 -19.84
CA ASP A 77 11.41 -1.17 -21.21
C ASP A 77 11.75 -2.40 -22.05
N THR A 78 12.95 -2.95 -21.86
CA THR A 78 13.36 -4.21 -22.49
C THR A 78 12.51 -5.37 -21.95
N ALA A 79 12.28 -5.42 -20.64
CA ALA A 79 11.46 -6.44 -20.01
C ALA A 79 10.02 -6.40 -20.54
N GLU A 80 9.44 -5.20 -20.69
CA GLU A 80 8.09 -5.02 -21.26
C GLU A 80 8.01 -5.50 -22.71
N THR A 81 9.00 -5.15 -23.53
CA THR A 81 9.08 -5.59 -24.92
C THR A 81 9.17 -7.11 -25.02
N LEU A 82 10.09 -7.73 -24.26
CA LEU A 82 10.26 -9.18 -24.23
C LEU A 82 9.01 -9.90 -23.74
N ARG A 83 8.31 -9.35 -22.77
CA ARG A 83 7.03 -9.92 -22.27
C ARG A 83 5.98 -10.02 -23.37
N GLY A 84 5.94 -9.05 -24.29
CA GLY A 84 5.08 -9.07 -25.46
C GLY A 84 5.41 -10.17 -26.47
N ASP A 85 6.62 -10.71 -26.45
CA ASP A 85 7.07 -11.78 -27.35
C ASP A 85 6.63 -13.19 -26.90
N VAL A 86 6.12 -13.35 -25.66
CA VAL A 86 5.58 -14.63 -25.15
C VAL A 86 4.30 -14.98 -25.86
N LYS A 87 4.23 -16.17 -26.50
CA LYS A 87 3.13 -16.55 -27.39
C LYS A 87 2.00 -17.28 -26.69
N LEU A 88 2.31 -18.35 -25.95
CA LEU A 88 1.32 -19.28 -25.41
C LEU A 88 1.47 -19.57 -23.91
N PHE A 89 2.70 -19.52 -23.41
CA PHE A 89 3.02 -19.94 -22.05
C PHE A 89 3.64 -18.81 -21.24
N PRO A 90 2.83 -17.83 -20.76
CA PRO A 90 3.35 -16.80 -19.85
C PRO A 90 3.86 -17.46 -18.57
N ALA A 91 4.82 -16.80 -17.91
CA ALA A 91 5.28 -17.24 -16.60
C ALA A 91 4.13 -17.25 -15.58
N GLY A 92 4.20 -18.14 -14.59
CA GLY A 92 3.19 -18.22 -13.54
C GLY A 92 3.07 -16.92 -12.73
N ASP A 93 4.18 -16.15 -12.64
CA ASP A 93 4.29 -14.84 -11.99
C ASP A 93 4.11 -13.65 -12.94
N ASN A 94 3.48 -13.84 -14.11
CA ASN A 94 3.38 -12.80 -15.15
C ASN A 94 2.65 -11.53 -14.66
N SER A 95 1.64 -11.65 -13.81
CA SER A 95 0.95 -10.49 -13.21
C SER A 95 1.90 -9.69 -12.34
N LEU A 96 2.63 -10.36 -11.46
CA LEU A 96 3.64 -9.75 -10.60
C LEU A 96 4.72 -9.01 -11.43
N ARG A 97 5.23 -9.65 -12.48
CA ARG A 97 6.23 -9.02 -13.38
C ARG A 97 5.69 -7.75 -14.03
N THR A 98 4.42 -7.75 -14.41
CA THR A 98 3.77 -6.57 -14.99
C THR A 98 3.79 -5.39 -14.01
N GLU A 99 3.42 -5.63 -12.77
CA GLU A 99 3.41 -4.58 -11.75
C GLU A 99 4.83 -4.12 -11.37
N ILE A 100 5.80 -5.04 -11.30
CA ILE A 100 7.21 -4.67 -11.05
C ILE A 100 7.76 -3.83 -12.21
N ILE A 101 7.50 -4.19 -13.46
CA ILE A 101 7.91 -3.40 -14.63
C ILE A 101 7.30 -2.00 -14.57
N ARG A 102 6.02 -1.89 -14.21
CA ARG A 102 5.33 -0.62 -14.05
C ARG A 102 5.98 0.24 -12.96
N THR A 103 6.21 -0.32 -11.79
CA THR A 103 6.88 0.34 -10.66
C THR A 103 8.28 0.83 -11.07
N GLY A 104 9.05 -0.03 -11.74
CA GLY A 104 10.38 0.31 -12.21
C GLY A 104 10.41 1.42 -13.27
N ARG A 105 9.43 1.46 -14.16
CA ARG A 105 9.29 2.54 -15.16
C ARG A 105 8.92 3.87 -14.51
N LEU A 106 8.06 3.88 -13.50
CA LEU A 106 7.78 5.08 -12.71
C LEU A 106 9.03 5.60 -12.03
N TYR A 107 9.81 4.70 -11.41
CA TYR A 107 11.10 5.05 -10.82
C TYR A 107 12.06 5.66 -11.84
N GLN A 108 12.21 5.06 -13.03
CA GLN A 108 13.08 5.59 -14.10
C GLN A 108 12.60 6.93 -14.67
N ALA A 109 11.29 7.17 -14.65
CA ALA A 109 10.69 8.44 -15.05
C ALA A 109 10.83 9.54 -13.97
N GLY A 110 11.45 9.26 -12.82
CA GLY A 110 11.56 10.20 -11.71
C GLY A 110 10.27 10.37 -10.90
N GLN A 111 9.26 9.53 -11.13
CA GLN A 111 7.98 9.57 -10.41
C GLN A 111 8.09 8.72 -9.13
N TYR A 112 9.01 9.13 -8.24
CA TYR A 112 9.43 8.33 -7.08
C TYR A 112 8.31 8.06 -6.09
N THR A 113 7.50 9.05 -5.77
CA THR A 113 6.36 8.92 -4.84
C THR A 113 5.35 7.91 -5.37
N GLN A 114 5.02 7.97 -6.66
CA GLN A 114 4.13 6.99 -7.29
C GLN A 114 4.76 5.60 -7.32
N ALA A 115 6.07 5.48 -7.62
CA ALA A 115 6.76 4.21 -7.60
C ALA A 115 6.71 3.53 -6.22
N LEU A 116 6.84 4.29 -5.12
CA LEU A 116 6.73 3.75 -3.76
C LEU A 116 5.29 3.37 -3.40
N MET A 117 4.27 4.09 -3.86
CA MET A 117 2.87 3.70 -3.66
C MET A 117 2.56 2.35 -4.36
N TYR A 118 3.04 2.17 -5.60
CA TYR A 118 2.92 0.86 -6.28
C TYR A 118 3.73 -0.25 -5.61
N LEU A 119 4.83 0.10 -4.96
CA LEU A 119 5.60 -0.85 -4.16
C LEU A 119 4.81 -1.32 -2.94
N ASP A 120 4.08 -0.43 -2.28
CA ASP A 120 3.17 -0.78 -1.17
C ASP A 120 2.06 -1.72 -1.65
N ASP A 121 1.41 -1.40 -2.78
CA ASP A 121 0.39 -2.27 -3.39
C ASP A 121 0.95 -3.67 -3.72
N LEU A 122 2.22 -3.76 -4.15
CA LEU A 122 2.89 -5.05 -4.37
C LEU A 122 3.04 -5.85 -3.07
N HIS A 123 3.47 -5.21 -1.99
CA HIS A 123 3.63 -5.88 -0.68
C HIS A 123 2.28 -6.26 -0.05
N GLU A 124 1.19 -5.54 -0.35
CA GLU A 124 -0.16 -5.90 0.08
C GLU A 124 -0.75 -7.06 -0.73
N THR A 125 -0.40 -7.14 -2.02
CA THR A 125 -1.00 -8.11 -2.96
C THR A 125 -0.27 -9.45 -2.99
N TYR A 126 1.06 -9.45 -2.84
CA TYR A 126 1.92 -10.61 -2.98
C TYR A 126 2.67 -10.92 -1.69
N THR A 127 2.92 -12.22 -1.46
CA THR A 127 3.69 -12.65 -0.29
C THR A 127 5.19 -12.40 -0.47
N ASP A 128 5.94 -12.35 0.63
CA ASP A 128 7.41 -12.24 0.59
C ASP A 128 8.06 -13.35 -0.26
N ALA A 129 7.47 -14.54 -0.28
CA ALA A 129 7.95 -15.66 -1.09
C ALA A 129 7.79 -15.39 -2.59
N ASP A 130 6.69 -14.74 -2.99
CA ASP A 130 6.46 -14.35 -4.39
C ASP A 130 7.44 -13.24 -4.82
N LEU A 131 7.70 -12.28 -3.93
CA LEU A 131 8.58 -11.14 -4.16
C LEU A 131 10.07 -11.48 -4.09
N ALA A 132 10.46 -12.60 -3.44
CA ALA A 132 11.85 -12.96 -3.13
C ALA A 132 12.79 -12.91 -4.34
N THR A 133 12.30 -13.29 -5.53
CA THR A 133 13.08 -13.25 -6.75
C THR A 133 13.48 -11.83 -7.20
N TYR A 134 12.68 -10.84 -6.83
CA TYR A 134 12.80 -9.44 -7.26
C TYR A 134 13.15 -8.48 -6.11
N SER A 135 13.32 -8.98 -4.89
CA SER A 135 13.55 -8.18 -3.68
C SER A 135 14.68 -7.16 -3.86
N GLY A 136 15.83 -7.56 -4.40
CA GLY A 136 16.95 -6.64 -4.62
C GLY A 136 16.66 -5.48 -5.57
N VAL A 137 15.73 -5.65 -6.52
CA VAL A 137 15.25 -4.55 -7.39
C VAL A 137 14.32 -3.65 -6.61
N LEU A 138 13.36 -4.23 -5.89
CA LEU A 138 12.36 -3.48 -5.10
C LEU A 138 13.04 -2.68 -3.99
N ASP A 139 13.95 -3.30 -3.23
CA ASP A 139 14.76 -2.64 -2.18
C ASP A 139 15.60 -1.48 -2.77
N THR A 140 16.14 -1.66 -3.97
CA THR A 140 16.94 -0.62 -4.63
C THR A 140 16.06 0.55 -5.07
N ILE A 141 14.87 0.28 -5.60
CA ILE A 141 13.90 1.30 -5.97
C ILE A 141 13.52 2.10 -4.72
N GLU A 142 13.17 1.44 -3.63
CA GLU A 142 12.82 2.10 -2.38
C GLU A 142 13.98 2.96 -1.85
N ALA A 143 15.14 2.36 -1.61
CA ALA A 143 16.29 3.04 -1.02
C ALA A 143 16.76 4.28 -1.82
N LYS A 144 16.64 4.23 -3.16
CA LYS A 144 17.04 5.36 -4.01
C LYS A 144 15.93 6.40 -4.18
N SER A 145 14.66 6.02 -4.04
CA SER A 145 13.55 6.95 -4.15
C SER A 145 13.41 7.85 -2.91
N LEU A 146 13.61 7.32 -1.71
CA LEU A 146 13.42 8.04 -0.45
C LEU A 146 14.16 9.38 -0.38
N PRO A 147 15.46 9.50 -0.67
CA PRO A 147 16.16 10.79 -0.63
C PRO A 147 15.67 11.77 -1.70
N GLN A 148 15.20 11.28 -2.85
CA GLN A 148 14.68 12.12 -3.93
C GLN A 148 13.32 12.72 -3.54
N ILE A 149 12.44 11.89 -2.97
CA ILE A 149 11.14 12.34 -2.47
C ILE A 149 11.34 13.36 -1.33
N TYR A 150 12.28 13.10 -0.42
CA TYR A 150 12.56 14.02 0.68
C TYR A 150 13.05 15.39 0.18
N ALA A 151 13.91 15.41 -0.83
CA ALA A 151 14.38 16.65 -1.44
C ALA A 151 13.23 17.40 -2.14
N ALA A 152 12.40 16.69 -2.90
CA ALA A 152 11.23 17.26 -3.58
C ALA A 152 10.20 17.82 -2.58
N ALA A 153 9.93 17.08 -1.50
CA ALA A 153 9.04 17.53 -0.43
C ALA A 153 9.54 18.80 0.25
N ALA A 154 10.85 18.89 0.52
CA ALA A 154 11.46 20.08 1.12
C ALA A 154 11.42 21.31 0.18
N GLU A 155 11.58 21.09 -1.12
CA GLU A 155 11.42 22.15 -2.13
C GLU A 155 9.97 22.62 -2.21
N ALA A 156 9.00 21.70 -2.32
CA ALA A 156 7.58 22.00 -2.34
C ALA A 156 7.16 22.78 -1.07
N TYR A 157 7.61 22.31 0.11
CA TYR A 157 7.36 23.00 1.37
C TYR A 157 7.89 24.44 1.36
N SER A 158 9.12 24.63 0.88
CA SER A 158 9.76 25.97 0.79
C SER A 158 9.04 26.89 -0.21
N ALA A 159 8.45 26.30 -1.26
CA ALA A 159 7.62 26.98 -2.25
C ALA A 159 6.18 27.25 -1.76
N GLN A 160 5.85 26.84 -0.53
CA GLN A 160 4.49 26.88 0.05
C GLN A 160 3.45 26.02 -0.70
N ASP A 161 3.90 25.06 -1.52
CA ASP A 161 3.05 24.02 -2.08
C ASP A 161 2.88 22.88 -1.05
N TYR A 162 2.10 23.19 -0.03
CA TYR A 162 1.89 22.28 1.10
C TYR A 162 1.14 21.01 0.72
N GLN A 163 0.34 21.03 -0.36
CA GLN A 163 -0.37 19.82 -0.81
C GLN A 163 0.61 18.79 -1.39
N THR A 164 1.51 19.22 -2.25
CA THR A 164 2.55 18.35 -2.81
C THR A 164 3.50 17.86 -1.70
N ALA A 165 3.96 18.78 -0.84
CA ALA A 165 4.82 18.43 0.29
C ALA A 165 4.15 17.42 1.25
N LEU A 166 2.85 17.56 1.50
CA LEU A 166 2.08 16.65 2.35
C LEU A 166 2.05 15.23 1.78
N ALA A 167 1.76 15.08 0.50
CA ALA A 167 1.71 13.78 -0.17
C ALA A 167 3.07 13.06 -0.07
N ASP A 168 4.15 13.77 -0.33
CA ASP A 168 5.50 13.24 -0.28
C ASP A 168 5.94 12.89 1.15
N TYR A 169 5.71 13.78 2.13
CA TYR A 169 6.03 13.50 3.54
C TYR A 169 5.18 12.36 4.12
N THR A 170 3.95 12.14 3.64
CA THR A 170 3.12 11.00 4.06
C THR A 170 3.78 9.68 3.68
N VAL A 171 4.26 9.55 2.45
CA VAL A 171 4.96 8.34 1.97
C VAL A 171 6.26 8.10 2.72
N LEU A 172 6.99 9.17 3.05
CA LEU A 172 8.24 9.11 3.82
C LEU A 172 8.00 8.76 5.29
N ALA A 173 6.98 9.33 5.92
CA ALA A 173 6.63 9.09 7.32
C ALA A 173 6.20 7.64 7.55
N ALA A 174 5.44 7.05 6.62
CA ALA A 174 5.08 5.62 6.66
C ALA A 174 6.31 4.69 6.71
N ARG A 175 7.48 5.18 6.27
CA ARG A 175 8.76 4.46 6.26
C ARG A 175 9.74 4.94 7.33
N ASN A 176 9.33 5.81 8.22
CA ASN A 176 10.16 6.44 9.25
C ASN A 176 11.46 7.05 8.68
N TYR A 177 11.37 7.65 7.49
CA TYR A 177 12.55 8.20 6.82
C TYR A 177 12.92 9.56 7.38
N SER A 178 14.13 9.68 7.95
CA SER A 178 14.67 10.92 8.51
C SER A 178 13.73 11.56 9.55
N ASP A 179 13.44 12.87 9.44
CA ASP A 179 12.51 13.63 10.27
C ASP A 179 11.14 13.86 9.60
N SER A 180 10.76 12.95 8.67
CA SER A 180 9.55 13.08 7.87
C SER A 180 8.27 13.20 8.69
N ASP A 181 8.18 12.54 9.85
CA ASP A 181 7.03 12.65 10.75
C ASP A 181 6.82 14.09 11.23
N LYS A 182 7.91 14.74 11.65
CA LYS A 182 7.87 16.15 12.09
C LYS A 182 7.55 17.07 10.92
N ARG A 183 8.12 16.79 9.76
CA ARG A 183 7.87 17.55 8.53
C ARG A 183 6.42 17.40 8.05
N LEU A 184 5.88 16.19 8.09
CA LEU A 184 4.49 15.92 7.79
C LEU A 184 3.56 16.74 8.70
N PHE A 185 3.84 16.77 10.00
CA PHE A 185 3.07 17.58 10.95
C PHE A 185 3.12 19.07 10.62
N LEU A 186 4.31 19.63 10.41
CA LEU A 186 4.46 21.05 10.10
C LEU A 186 3.75 21.42 8.78
N THR A 187 3.86 20.56 7.78
CA THR A 187 3.17 20.74 6.48
C THR A 187 1.66 20.74 6.65
N ASN A 188 1.14 19.81 7.43
CA ASN A 188 -0.27 19.76 7.79
C ASN A 188 -0.71 21.04 8.53
N ALA A 189 0.08 21.49 9.51
CA ALA A 189 -0.24 22.69 10.26
C ALA A 189 -0.36 23.92 9.35
N HIS A 190 0.59 24.12 8.42
CA HIS A 190 0.54 25.22 7.45
C HIS A 190 -0.62 25.11 6.47
N LEU A 191 -0.92 23.90 6.01
CA LEU A 191 -2.08 23.68 5.13
C LEU A 191 -3.38 24.00 5.86
N CYS A 192 -3.51 23.58 7.13
CA CYS A 192 -4.66 23.91 7.98
C CYS A 192 -4.82 25.41 8.19
N ASP A 193 -3.74 26.13 8.48
CA ASP A 193 -3.78 27.59 8.66
C ASP A 193 -4.28 28.27 7.39
N SER A 194 -3.74 27.90 6.23
CA SER A 194 -4.16 28.46 4.94
C SER A 194 -5.63 28.21 4.64
N LEU A 195 -6.11 26.97 4.84
CA LEU A 195 -7.50 26.61 4.63
C LEU A 195 -8.42 27.20 5.68
N GLY A 196 -7.95 27.30 6.93
CA GLY A 196 -8.67 27.92 8.04
C GLY A 196 -8.94 29.40 7.79
N GLN A 197 -7.95 30.14 7.34
CA GLN A 197 -8.11 31.55 6.96
C GLN A 197 -9.15 31.73 5.82
N LEU A 198 -9.11 30.85 4.79
CA LEU A 198 -10.10 30.86 3.72
C LEU A 198 -11.52 30.58 4.25
N ALA A 199 -11.66 29.62 5.16
CA ALA A 199 -12.95 29.27 5.76
C ALA A 199 -13.52 30.40 6.61
N LEU A 200 -12.70 31.07 7.43
CA LEU A 200 -13.09 32.25 8.21
C LEU A 200 -13.47 33.42 7.31
N ALA A 201 -12.74 33.66 6.24
CA ALA A 201 -13.07 34.70 5.24
C ALA A 201 -14.41 34.43 4.54
N SER A 202 -14.87 33.18 4.48
CA SER A 202 -16.18 32.79 3.94
C SER A 202 -17.35 32.92 4.93
N GLY A 203 -17.10 33.44 6.14
CA GLY A 203 -18.12 33.67 7.16
C GLY A 203 -18.47 32.44 8.00
N MET A 204 -17.65 31.38 8.00
CA MET A 204 -17.79 30.24 8.89
C MET A 204 -17.41 30.64 10.33
N THR A 205 -18.08 30.04 11.30
CA THR A 205 -17.61 30.12 12.71
C THR A 205 -16.33 29.31 12.87
N ASN A 206 -15.52 29.64 13.87
CA ASN A 206 -14.28 28.92 14.17
C ASN A 206 -14.50 27.42 14.35
N ALA A 207 -15.58 27.01 15.00
CA ALA A 207 -15.93 25.60 15.18
C ALA A 207 -16.24 24.89 13.83
N GLN A 208 -16.98 25.57 12.95
CA GLN A 208 -17.31 25.03 11.62
C GLN A 208 -16.07 24.92 10.74
N ALA A 209 -15.16 25.91 10.81
CA ALA A 209 -13.90 25.90 10.09
C ALA A 209 -13.01 24.74 10.56
N ALA A 210 -12.85 24.56 11.87
CA ALA A 210 -12.06 23.48 12.45
C ALA A 210 -12.61 22.09 12.08
N GLN A 211 -13.94 21.88 12.19
CA GLN A 211 -14.58 20.61 11.82
C GLN A 211 -14.35 20.31 10.33
N LYS A 212 -14.51 21.29 9.47
CA LYS A 212 -14.31 21.11 8.04
C LYS A 212 -12.84 20.82 7.67
N LEU A 213 -11.89 21.40 8.39
CA LEU A 213 -10.48 21.11 8.24
C LEU A 213 -10.14 19.68 8.67
N MET A 214 -10.69 19.22 9.79
CA MET A 214 -10.52 17.84 10.25
C MET A 214 -11.07 16.83 9.22
N GLU A 215 -12.24 17.11 8.61
CA GLU A 215 -12.83 16.27 7.58
C GLU A 215 -11.98 16.24 6.30
N LEU A 216 -11.34 17.34 5.93
CA LEU A 216 -10.57 17.46 4.67
C LEU A 216 -9.15 16.87 4.76
N ILE A 217 -8.54 16.86 5.94
CA ILE A 217 -7.10 16.59 6.09
C ILE A 217 -6.84 15.27 6.84
N GLY A 218 -7.84 14.65 7.46
CA GLY A 218 -7.69 13.37 8.18
C GLY A 218 -6.72 13.44 9.37
N PHE A 219 -6.75 14.49 10.14
CA PHE A 219 -5.69 14.95 11.05
C PHE A 219 -5.48 14.15 12.37
N SER A 220 -6.03 12.95 12.54
CA SER A 220 -6.19 12.36 13.88
C SER A 220 -4.93 11.79 14.54
N ASP A 221 -3.90 11.30 13.82
CA ASP A 221 -2.84 10.49 14.43
C ASP A 221 -1.47 11.17 14.56
N THR A 222 -1.11 12.04 13.65
CA THR A 222 0.24 12.64 13.59
C THR A 222 0.48 13.62 14.73
N ASN A 223 -0.54 14.30 15.23
CA ASN A 223 -0.49 15.27 16.32
C ASN A 223 -0.13 14.65 17.67
N GLN A 224 -0.55 13.43 17.93
CA GLN A 224 -0.32 12.83 19.24
C GLN A 224 1.16 12.48 19.47
N VAL A 225 1.92 12.21 18.43
CA VAL A 225 3.36 11.89 18.54
C VAL A 225 4.18 13.12 18.91
N ILE A 226 3.87 14.27 18.31
CA ILE A 226 4.64 15.52 18.53
C ILE A 226 4.26 16.19 19.84
N MET A 227 2.98 16.18 20.18
CA MET A 227 2.50 16.73 21.44
C MET A 227 2.90 15.91 22.68
N ARG A 228 3.45 14.69 22.51
CA ARG A 228 4.06 13.89 23.58
C ARG A 228 5.50 14.33 23.92
N ASP A 229 6.14 15.11 23.06
CA ASP A 229 7.44 15.70 23.37
C ASP A 229 7.18 17.05 24.09
N ASP A 230 7.39 17.09 25.40
CA ASP A 230 7.09 18.25 26.23
C ASP A 230 7.77 19.53 25.79
N SER A 231 9.01 19.44 25.30
CA SER A 231 9.75 20.63 24.82
C SER A 231 9.12 21.20 23.55
N TYR A 232 8.60 20.33 22.69
CA TYR A 232 7.94 20.74 21.46
C TYR A 232 6.52 21.25 21.73
N ALA A 233 5.76 20.56 22.59
CA ALA A 233 4.44 20.97 23.04
C ALA A 233 4.50 22.34 23.73
N GLN A 234 5.46 22.55 24.62
CA GLN A 234 5.68 23.83 25.29
C GLN A 234 5.99 24.95 24.29
N ALA A 235 6.95 24.75 23.40
CA ALA A 235 7.31 25.73 22.36
C ALA A 235 6.12 26.10 21.46
N PHE A 236 5.28 25.12 21.16
CA PHE A 236 4.10 25.31 20.31
C PHE A 236 2.94 26.00 21.04
N LEU A 237 2.71 25.67 22.30
CA LEU A 237 1.60 26.19 23.09
C LEU A 237 1.88 27.49 23.81
N THR A 238 3.16 27.89 23.94
CA THR A 238 3.53 29.15 24.55
C THR A 238 2.81 30.34 23.89
N GLY A 239 2.21 31.19 24.71
CA GLY A 239 1.40 32.35 24.31
C GLY A 239 -0.04 32.25 24.78
N SER A 240 -0.90 33.13 24.23
CA SER A 240 -2.30 33.24 24.62
C SER A 240 -3.21 32.62 23.52
N TRP A 241 -4.20 31.87 23.95
CA TRP A 241 -5.17 31.20 23.11
C TRP A 241 -6.58 31.49 23.63
N SER A 242 -7.52 31.71 22.74
CA SER A 242 -8.91 31.96 23.09
C SER A 242 -9.88 31.10 22.29
N SER A 243 -11.02 30.84 22.92
CA SER A 243 -12.21 30.21 22.32
C SER A 243 -13.47 30.88 22.84
N ASP A 244 -14.61 30.50 22.31
CA ASP A 244 -15.93 30.95 22.86
C ASP A 244 -16.16 30.47 24.29
N ALA A 245 -15.45 29.44 24.76
CA ALA A 245 -15.61 28.81 26.06
C ALA A 245 -14.61 29.31 27.10
N GLY A 246 -13.54 30.00 26.73
CA GLY A 246 -12.53 30.50 27.64
C GLY A 246 -11.16 30.70 26.99
N GLU A 247 -10.18 31.02 27.80
CA GLU A 247 -8.82 31.35 27.40
C GLU A 247 -7.80 30.39 28.04
N LEU A 248 -6.68 30.19 27.35
CA LEU A 248 -5.50 29.50 27.84
C LEU A 248 -4.30 30.38 27.58
N THR A 249 -3.47 30.63 28.61
CA THR A 249 -2.17 31.24 28.44
C THR A 249 -1.12 30.31 29.00
N VAL A 250 -0.10 30.02 28.19
CA VAL A 250 1.07 29.20 28.54
C VAL A 250 2.30 30.08 28.55
N ALA A 251 2.99 30.08 29.66
CA ALA A 251 4.23 30.82 29.83
C ALA A 251 5.44 29.99 29.35
N ASP A 252 6.59 30.68 29.16
CA ASP A 252 7.84 30.04 28.68
C ASP A 252 8.41 28.99 29.66
N ASP A 253 8.01 29.03 30.92
CA ASP A 253 8.40 28.06 31.96
C ASP A 253 7.46 26.85 32.03
N GLY A 254 6.45 26.76 31.14
CA GLY A 254 5.47 25.68 31.11
C GLY A 254 4.32 25.85 32.12
N THR A 255 4.31 26.94 32.90
CA THR A 255 3.12 27.26 33.71
C THR A 255 1.97 27.73 32.83
N ALA A 256 0.76 27.40 33.20
CA ALA A 256 -0.42 27.71 32.40
C ALA A 256 -1.55 28.28 33.28
N THR A 257 -2.27 29.24 32.72
CA THR A 257 -3.56 29.71 33.24
C THR A 257 -4.66 29.37 32.25
N CYS A 258 -5.76 28.81 32.73
CA CYS A 258 -6.82 28.34 31.88
C CYS A 258 -8.19 28.67 32.49
N SER A 259 -9.04 29.31 31.68
CA SER A 259 -10.43 29.60 32.06
C SER A 259 -11.44 28.70 31.33
N LEU A 260 -10.99 27.66 30.63
CA LEU A 260 -11.88 26.66 30.05
C LEU A 260 -12.74 25.97 31.12
N PRO A 261 -13.95 25.46 30.77
CA PRO A 261 -14.84 24.83 31.70
C PRO A 261 -14.16 23.75 32.57
N GLY A 262 -14.30 23.85 33.88
CA GLY A 262 -13.69 22.94 34.86
C GLY A 262 -12.29 23.33 35.36
N LEU A 263 -11.64 24.31 34.75
CA LEU A 263 -10.29 24.78 35.13
C LEU A 263 -10.27 26.23 35.67
N SER A 264 -11.39 26.92 35.67
CA SER A 264 -11.44 28.31 36.16
C SER A 264 -10.85 28.39 37.56
N GLU A 265 -9.88 29.31 37.72
CA GLU A 265 -9.19 29.64 39.00
C GLU A 265 -8.24 28.55 39.55
N LYS A 266 -7.81 27.57 38.73
CA LYS A 266 -6.82 26.57 39.14
C LYS A 266 -5.47 26.86 38.51
N GLU A 267 -4.42 26.67 39.33
CA GLU A 267 -3.07 26.57 38.76
C GLU A 267 -3.01 25.33 37.87
N CYS A 268 -2.49 25.52 36.69
CA CYS A 268 -2.39 24.49 35.68
C CYS A 268 -0.94 24.26 35.29
N SER A 269 -0.64 23.03 34.88
CA SER A 269 0.64 22.65 34.29
C SER A 269 0.43 21.95 32.95
N LEU A 270 1.36 22.20 32.02
CA LEU A 270 1.38 21.53 30.73
C LEU A 270 2.39 20.40 30.77
N ARG A 271 1.98 19.17 30.42
CA ARG A 271 2.85 18.02 30.21
C ARG A 271 2.16 17.00 29.32
N ASP A 272 2.91 16.20 28.60
CA ASP A 272 2.41 15.15 27.69
C ASP A 272 1.32 15.65 26.73
N GLY A 273 1.42 16.90 26.25
CA GLY A 273 0.42 17.51 25.38
C GLY A 273 -0.97 17.69 26.00
N ALA A 274 -1.04 17.72 27.34
CA ALA A 274 -2.28 17.92 28.08
C ALA A 274 -2.11 19.00 29.15
N ILE A 275 -3.19 19.69 29.51
CA ILE A 275 -3.23 20.58 30.66
C ILE A 275 -3.80 19.85 31.87
N TYR A 276 -3.08 19.95 32.97
CA TYR A 276 -3.42 19.35 34.26
C TYR A 276 -3.84 20.40 35.26
N ALA A 277 -4.86 20.12 36.05
CA ALA A 277 -5.19 20.95 37.21
C ALA A 277 -4.27 20.59 38.36
N GLY A 278 -3.46 21.57 38.81
CA GLY A 278 -2.45 21.41 39.83
C GLY A 278 -1.06 21.12 39.24
N THR A 279 -0.06 21.14 40.11
CA THR A 279 1.38 21.02 39.73
C THR A 279 2.03 19.73 40.23
N GLY A 280 1.32 18.89 40.98
CA GLY A 280 1.86 17.65 41.58
C GLY A 280 1.71 16.40 40.69
N GLU A 281 2.28 15.28 41.18
CA GLU A 281 2.17 13.98 40.50
C GLU A 281 0.70 13.45 40.45
N ASP A 282 -0.14 13.89 41.39
CA ASP A 282 -1.56 13.53 41.48
C ASP A 282 -2.48 14.45 40.62
N ALA A 283 -1.91 15.36 39.84
CA ALA A 283 -2.69 16.25 38.99
C ALA A 283 -3.45 15.46 37.91
N VAL A 284 -4.71 15.85 37.67
CA VAL A 284 -5.59 15.19 36.73
C VAL A 284 -5.60 15.94 35.40
N ALA A 285 -5.45 15.22 34.29
CA ALA A 285 -5.57 15.79 32.96
C ALA A 285 -7.00 16.25 32.69
N PHE A 286 -7.19 17.51 32.30
CA PHE A 286 -8.48 18.09 31.96
C PHE A 286 -8.70 18.23 30.45
N TYR A 287 -7.68 18.69 29.75
CA TYR A 287 -7.74 18.86 28.30
C TYR A 287 -6.49 18.28 27.64
N ARG A 288 -6.68 17.65 26.50
CA ARG A 288 -5.60 17.28 25.58
C ARG A 288 -5.65 18.20 24.38
N PHE A 289 -4.49 18.61 23.90
CA PHE A 289 -4.41 19.52 22.78
C PHE A 289 -4.00 18.80 21.51
N SER A 290 -4.72 19.10 20.44
CA SER A 290 -4.37 18.75 19.08
C SER A 290 -4.10 20.04 18.33
N VAL A 291 -2.83 20.30 18.01
CA VAL A 291 -2.46 21.51 17.28
C VAL A 291 -2.79 21.33 15.82
N LEU A 292 -3.53 22.23 15.22
CA LEU A 292 -3.92 22.21 13.81
C LEU A 292 -3.03 23.16 12.98
N SER A 293 -2.57 24.25 13.58
CA SER A 293 -1.61 25.19 12.98
C SER A 293 -0.91 25.98 14.06
N ASP A 294 0.01 26.86 13.69
CA ASP A 294 0.63 27.80 14.61
C ASP A 294 -0.37 28.78 15.27
N ARG A 295 -1.59 28.85 14.75
CA ARG A 295 -2.68 29.73 15.21
C ARG A 295 -3.93 29.03 15.70
N MET A 296 -4.04 27.72 15.52
CA MET A 296 -5.27 27.00 15.81
C MET A 296 -4.99 25.66 16.47
N MET A 297 -5.72 25.34 17.52
CA MET A 297 -5.68 24.05 18.18
C MET A 297 -7.07 23.61 18.64
N ILE A 298 -7.21 22.32 18.90
CA ILE A 298 -8.37 21.76 19.57
C ILE A 298 -8.00 21.38 21.00
N ALA A 299 -8.80 21.79 21.96
CA ALA A 299 -8.73 21.35 23.34
C ALA A 299 -9.84 20.34 23.59
N ASP A 300 -9.48 19.05 23.64
CA ASP A 300 -10.39 17.94 23.92
C ASP A 300 -10.49 17.70 25.41
N ALA A 301 -11.71 17.83 25.97
CA ALA A 301 -11.95 17.55 27.37
C ALA A 301 -11.84 16.06 27.68
N VAL A 302 -10.99 15.72 28.64
CA VAL A 302 -10.75 14.32 29.03
C VAL A 302 -11.98 13.76 29.73
N GLY A 303 -12.62 12.77 29.10
CA GLY A 303 -13.70 11.99 29.71
C GLY A 303 -15.12 12.49 29.46
N ASP A 304 -15.35 13.68 28.85
CA ASP A 304 -16.69 14.19 28.61
C ASP A 304 -17.07 14.43 27.14
N GLY A 305 -16.12 14.18 26.23
CA GLY A 305 -16.34 14.25 24.77
C GLY A 305 -16.58 15.66 24.22
N ARG A 306 -16.34 16.71 25.01
CA ARG A 306 -16.42 18.11 24.53
C ARG A 306 -15.08 18.53 23.96
N ALA A 307 -15.10 19.26 22.86
CA ALA A 307 -13.94 19.83 22.22
C ALA A 307 -14.14 21.33 21.99
N TYR A 308 -13.09 22.09 22.20
CA TYR A 308 -13.09 23.53 22.00
C TYR A 308 -12.00 23.92 21.01
N THR A 309 -12.39 24.64 19.97
CA THR A 309 -11.40 25.19 19.03
C THR A 309 -10.84 26.48 19.62
N MET A 310 -9.53 26.53 19.76
CA MET A 310 -8.81 27.68 20.32
C MET A 310 -7.94 28.32 19.24
N PHE A 311 -7.88 29.64 19.27
CA PHE A 311 -7.11 30.47 18.35
C PHE A 311 -6.06 31.26 19.12
N ARG A 312 -4.87 31.32 18.56
CA ARG A 312 -3.77 32.13 19.08
C ARG A 312 -4.14 33.61 18.93
N GLN A 313 -3.91 34.37 20.01
CA GLN A 313 -4.14 35.81 20.04
C GLN A 313 -2.97 36.60 19.45
#